data_2c8b9ebf1d90b6500ebc325617f8a460
#
_entry.id   2c8b9ebf1d90b6500ebc325617f8a460
#
_cell.length_a   1.000
_cell.length_b   1.000
_cell.length_c   1.000
_cell.angle_alpha   90.00
_cell.angle_beta   90.00
_cell.angle_gamma   90.00
#
_symmetry.space_group_name_H-M   'P 1'
#
loop_
_entity.id
_entity.type
_entity.pdbx_description
1 polymer ?
#
loop_
_entity_poly.entity_id
_entity_poly.type
_entity_poly.pdbx_seq_one_letter_code
_entity_poly.pdbx_strand_id
1 'polypeptide(L)'
;MTFDYVSQFESEDAVLDYGCLYGNEKIVFIKVGLGGNYLGDESRYLKIARRLRETHGCSVISVSNPYVENRRIDVENDRSILRDFMQKQNAQNPELYFFGHSNGCVKGLELAASGVTFRRMILTNMPLMINFHKIKRWLAAISQTNIIAVYGDRDPSYPYVPLLDGRTAGLETRIIPGADHNFAGKSDVFITLADNLIGEAVTK
;
A
#
# COMPACT_ATOMS: atom_id res chain seq x y z
N MET A 1 -1.13 11.40 19.27
CA MET A 1 -0.52 10.16 18.74
C MET A 1 0.34 10.56 17.54
N THR A 2 1.63 10.16 17.47
CA THR A 2 2.58 10.56 16.41
C THR A 2 3.33 9.34 15.88
N PHE A 3 3.98 9.45 14.73
CA PHE A 3 5.05 8.57 14.30
C PHE A 3 6.28 8.74 15.21
N ASP A 4 7.14 7.72 15.29
CA ASP A 4 8.40 7.79 16.03
C ASP A 4 9.40 8.72 15.32
N TYR A 5 9.32 8.76 13.98
CA TYR A 5 10.14 9.59 13.12
C TYR A 5 9.33 10.09 11.92
N VAL A 6 9.51 11.34 11.57
CA VAL A 6 8.92 11.98 10.39
C VAL A 6 10.03 12.67 9.61
N SER A 7 10.03 12.56 8.30
CA SER A 7 11.02 13.18 7.42
C SER A 7 10.44 13.46 6.03
N GLN A 8 11.28 14.09 5.21
CA GLN A 8 11.03 14.36 3.81
C GLN A 8 12.10 13.69 2.96
N PHE A 9 11.71 13.20 1.80
CA PHE A 9 12.60 12.77 0.74
C PHE A 9 12.42 13.74 -0.43
N GLU A 10 13.51 14.40 -0.80
CA GLU A 10 13.53 15.36 -1.90
C GLU A 10 14.18 14.74 -3.13
N SER A 11 13.53 14.87 -4.27
CA SER A 11 14.04 14.48 -5.58
C SER A 11 13.77 15.61 -6.60
N GLU A 12 14.27 15.45 -7.82
CA GLU A 12 13.96 16.38 -8.91
C GLU A 12 12.46 16.39 -9.27
N ASP A 13 11.73 15.29 -8.98
CA ASP A 13 10.34 15.12 -9.36
C ASP A 13 9.36 15.59 -8.29
N ALA A 14 9.70 15.42 -7.00
CA ALA A 14 8.79 15.68 -5.90
C ALA A 14 9.47 15.71 -4.54
N VAL A 15 8.77 16.32 -3.57
CA VAL A 15 9.03 16.15 -2.14
C VAL A 15 8.01 15.18 -1.57
N LEU A 16 8.48 14.09 -0.96
CA LEU A 16 7.65 13.07 -0.33
C LEU A 16 7.81 13.10 1.19
N ASP A 17 6.76 13.50 1.88
CA ASP A 17 6.71 13.38 3.34
C ASP A 17 6.47 11.92 3.72
N TYR A 18 7.12 11.44 4.77
CA TYR A 18 6.87 10.11 5.30
C TYR A 18 7.00 10.05 6.82
N GLY A 19 6.28 9.10 7.42
CA GLY A 19 6.32 8.82 8.85
C GLY A 19 6.64 7.35 9.10
N CYS A 20 7.46 7.08 10.13
CA CYS A 20 7.93 5.75 10.48
C CYS A 20 7.55 5.36 11.91
N LEU A 21 7.17 4.10 12.11
CA LEU A 21 7.17 3.42 13.39
C LEU A 21 8.18 2.29 13.34
N TYR A 22 9.07 2.24 14.30
CA TYR A 22 10.06 1.16 14.41
C TYR A 22 9.50 -0.04 15.18
N GLY A 23 9.83 -1.24 14.73
CA GLY A 23 9.40 -2.51 15.29
C GLY A 23 10.37 -3.63 14.93
N ASN A 24 9.85 -4.81 14.56
CA ASN A 24 10.64 -5.95 14.12
C ASN A 24 10.99 -5.89 12.60
N GLU A 25 11.59 -6.96 12.06
CA GLU A 25 11.98 -7.05 10.65
C GLU A 25 10.82 -7.26 9.65
N LYS A 26 9.55 -7.36 10.11
CA LYS A 26 8.38 -7.29 9.25
C LYS A 26 8.07 -5.83 8.95
N ILE A 27 8.38 -5.40 7.76
CA ILE A 27 8.26 -4.00 7.33
C ILE A 27 7.02 -3.83 6.45
N VAL A 28 6.09 -3.00 6.88
CA VAL A 28 4.92 -2.63 6.09
C VAL A 28 5.12 -1.26 5.45
N PHE A 29 5.13 -1.22 4.13
CA PHE A 29 5.15 0.00 3.35
C PHE A 29 3.72 0.41 3.00
N ILE A 30 3.28 1.56 3.50
CA ILE A 30 1.99 2.16 3.20
C ILE A 30 2.16 3.24 2.14
N LYS A 31 1.47 3.11 1.01
CA LYS A 31 1.41 4.16 -0.03
C LYS A 31 -0.02 4.68 -0.15
N VAL A 32 -0.17 5.97 0.13
CA VAL A 32 -1.47 6.64 0.16
C VAL A 32 -2.00 6.95 -1.25
N GLY A 33 -3.27 7.31 -1.37
CA GLY A 33 -3.87 7.76 -2.62
C GLY A 33 -3.27 9.07 -3.14
N LEU A 34 -3.49 9.38 -4.42
CA LEU A 34 -3.00 10.62 -5.05
C LEU A 34 -3.52 11.86 -4.31
N GLY A 35 -2.65 12.82 -4.06
CA GLY A 35 -2.91 14.02 -3.27
C GLY A 35 -2.92 13.79 -1.75
N GLY A 36 -2.75 12.53 -1.30
CA GLY A 36 -2.77 12.19 0.12
C GLY A 36 -1.43 12.46 0.83
N ASN A 37 -1.53 12.86 2.09
CA ASN A 37 -0.39 12.92 3.00
C ASN A 37 -0.21 11.59 3.76
N TYR A 38 0.94 11.36 4.37
CA TYR A 38 1.29 10.12 5.07
C TYR A 38 0.44 9.83 6.31
N LEU A 39 -0.29 10.81 6.86
CA LEU A 39 -1.25 10.60 7.96
C LEU A 39 -2.61 10.12 7.44
N GLY A 40 -3.06 10.66 6.30
CA GLY A 40 -4.41 10.51 5.76
C GLY A 40 -5.46 11.23 6.59
N ASP A 41 -6.71 11.20 6.11
CA ASP A 41 -7.84 11.77 6.81
C ASP A 41 -7.99 11.16 8.20
N GLU A 42 -8.23 11.98 9.22
CA GLU A 42 -8.33 11.57 10.62
C GLU A 42 -7.15 10.68 11.08
N SER A 43 -5.96 10.87 10.49
CA SER A 43 -4.75 10.09 10.77
C SER A 43 -4.92 8.58 10.57
N ARG A 44 -5.74 8.15 9.60
CA ARG A 44 -6.07 6.73 9.39
C ARG A 44 -4.85 5.85 9.10
N TYR A 45 -3.84 6.37 8.40
CA TYR A 45 -2.62 5.59 8.12
C TYR A 45 -1.72 5.46 9.37
N LEU A 46 -1.71 6.47 10.25
CA LEU A 46 -1.07 6.34 11.55
C LEU A 46 -1.81 5.33 12.43
N LYS A 47 -3.14 5.30 12.39
CA LYS A 47 -3.95 4.29 13.11
C LYS A 47 -3.63 2.87 12.61
N ILE A 48 -3.54 2.67 11.28
CA ILE A 48 -3.09 1.40 10.68
C ILE A 48 -1.68 1.04 11.17
N ALA A 49 -0.73 1.97 11.06
CA ALA A 49 0.65 1.74 11.44
C ALA A 49 0.79 1.30 12.92
N ARG A 50 0.08 1.98 13.81
CA ARG A 50 0.07 1.63 15.24
C ARG A 50 -0.55 0.27 15.48
N ARG A 51 -1.68 -0.02 14.88
CA ARG A 51 -2.34 -1.31 14.99
C ARG A 51 -1.40 -2.45 14.57
N LEU A 52 -0.73 -2.32 13.42
CA LEU A 52 0.24 -3.30 12.94
C LEU A 52 1.43 -3.47 13.90
N ARG A 53 1.94 -2.37 14.46
CA ARG A 53 3.01 -2.43 15.46
C ARG A 53 2.54 -3.08 16.76
N GLU A 54 1.39 -2.70 17.28
CA GLU A 54 0.85 -3.19 18.56
C GLU A 54 0.45 -4.67 18.49
N THR A 55 -0.13 -5.10 17.34
CA THR A 55 -0.64 -6.47 17.18
C THR A 55 0.44 -7.44 16.71
N HIS A 56 1.36 -6.99 15.83
CA HIS A 56 2.32 -7.88 15.14
C HIS A 56 3.78 -7.48 15.34
N GLY A 57 4.04 -6.40 16.07
CA GLY A 57 5.39 -5.87 16.28
C GLY A 57 6.03 -5.27 15.03
N CYS A 58 5.27 -5.04 13.95
CA CYS A 58 5.80 -4.60 12.67
C CYS A 58 6.46 -3.22 12.74
N SER A 59 7.49 -3.05 11.94
CA SER A 59 7.93 -1.73 11.50
C SER A 59 7.03 -1.23 10.39
N VAL A 60 6.68 0.05 10.39
CA VAL A 60 5.78 0.62 9.39
C VAL A 60 6.32 1.94 8.87
N ILE A 61 6.28 2.13 7.56
CA ILE A 61 6.54 3.39 6.90
C ILE A 61 5.34 3.80 6.06
N SER A 62 4.83 5.01 6.28
CA SER A 62 3.73 5.60 5.51
C SER A 62 4.23 6.77 4.71
N VAL A 63 4.03 6.76 3.39
CA VAL A 63 4.59 7.71 2.44
C VAL A 63 3.49 8.47 1.72
N SER A 64 3.60 9.79 1.70
CA SER A 64 2.72 10.70 0.94
C SER A 64 2.76 10.40 -0.56
N ASN A 65 1.74 10.86 -1.27
CA ASN A 65 1.64 10.74 -2.73
C ASN A 65 1.10 12.06 -3.30
N PRO A 66 1.90 13.14 -3.25
CA PRO A 66 1.44 14.46 -3.66
C PRO A 66 1.05 14.49 -5.13
N TYR A 67 0.12 15.37 -5.46
CA TYR A 67 -0.15 15.70 -6.86
C TYR A 67 0.94 16.65 -7.35
N VAL A 68 1.60 16.28 -8.43
CA VAL A 68 2.58 17.12 -9.11
C VAL A 68 2.07 17.38 -10.54
N GLU A 69 1.87 18.66 -10.85
CA GLU A 69 1.30 19.06 -12.15
C GLU A 69 2.23 18.64 -13.29
N ASN A 70 1.64 17.98 -14.32
CA ASN A 70 2.34 17.55 -15.52
C ASN A 70 3.56 16.63 -15.32
N ARG A 71 3.72 16.05 -14.12
CA ARG A 71 4.82 15.13 -13.81
C ARG A 71 4.30 13.85 -13.19
N ARG A 72 5.04 12.79 -13.40
CA ARG A 72 4.85 11.51 -12.71
C ARG A 72 5.98 11.34 -11.72
N ILE A 73 5.65 11.19 -10.45
CA ILE A 73 6.63 10.84 -9.43
C ILE A 73 7.22 9.45 -9.77
N ASP A 74 8.55 9.36 -9.86
CA ASP A 74 9.22 8.10 -10.13
C ASP A 74 9.07 7.13 -8.94
N VAL A 75 8.87 5.86 -9.25
CA VAL A 75 8.80 4.79 -8.24
C VAL A 75 10.15 4.57 -7.54
N GLU A 76 11.25 5.00 -8.14
CA GLU A 76 12.58 4.96 -7.52
C GLU A 76 12.66 5.82 -6.26
N ASN A 77 11.84 6.87 -6.14
CA ASN A 77 11.73 7.65 -4.91
C ASN A 77 11.18 6.79 -3.76
N ASP A 78 10.11 6.03 -4.01
CA ASP A 78 9.54 5.09 -3.03
C ASP A 78 10.55 3.98 -2.66
N ARG A 79 11.30 3.47 -3.63
CA ARG A 79 12.37 2.48 -3.41
C ARG A 79 13.49 3.05 -2.54
N SER A 80 13.92 4.27 -2.80
CA SER A 80 14.98 4.94 -2.05
C SER A 80 14.58 5.18 -0.60
N ILE A 81 13.34 5.63 -0.36
CA ILE A 81 12.77 5.79 0.98
C ILE A 81 12.75 4.45 1.74
N LEU A 82 12.28 3.38 1.07
CA LEU A 82 12.21 2.05 1.68
C LEU A 82 13.62 1.54 2.03
N ARG A 83 14.59 1.72 1.15
CA ARG A 83 15.99 1.32 1.37
C ARG A 83 16.62 2.07 2.55
N ASP A 84 16.45 3.39 2.59
CA ASP A 84 16.94 4.24 3.69
C ASP A 84 16.33 3.79 5.03
N PHE A 85 15.03 3.51 5.04
CA PHE A 85 14.35 3.01 6.23
C PHE A 85 14.92 1.67 6.71
N MET A 86 15.11 0.69 5.81
CA MET A 86 15.70 -0.60 6.14
C MET A 86 17.14 -0.46 6.69
N GLN A 87 17.93 0.45 6.12
CA GLN A 87 19.29 0.74 6.60
C GLN A 87 19.28 1.36 8.00
N LYS A 88 18.43 2.35 8.25
CA LYS A 88 18.29 2.98 9.57
C LYS A 88 17.83 2.02 10.65
N GLN A 89 17.01 1.04 10.28
CA GLN A 89 16.54 -0.01 11.19
C GLN A 89 17.57 -1.13 11.38
N ASN A 90 18.65 -1.16 10.59
CA ASN A 90 19.64 -2.25 10.55
C ASN A 90 19.01 -3.63 10.33
N ALA A 91 17.96 -3.68 9.50
CA ALA A 91 17.24 -4.92 9.20
C ALA A 91 18.13 -5.87 8.39
N GLN A 92 18.36 -7.09 8.91
CA GLN A 92 19.24 -8.08 8.28
C GLN A 92 18.49 -8.96 7.28
N ASN A 93 17.26 -9.37 7.63
CA ASN A 93 16.43 -10.24 6.80
C ASN A 93 14.98 -9.69 6.75
N PRO A 94 14.74 -8.50 6.17
CA PRO A 94 13.44 -7.87 6.19
C PRO A 94 12.40 -8.64 5.37
N GLU A 95 11.26 -8.92 5.98
CA GLU A 95 10.06 -9.36 5.26
C GLU A 95 9.22 -8.13 4.89
N LEU A 96 9.05 -7.88 3.60
CA LEU A 96 8.33 -6.71 3.11
C LEU A 96 6.85 -7.02 2.86
N TYR A 97 6.01 -6.10 3.28
CA TYR A 97 4.56 -6.11 3.08
C TYR A 97 4.13 -4.76 2.52
N PHE A 98 3.03 -4.73 1.80
CA PHE A 98 2.55 -3.50 1.18
C PHE A 98 1.07 -3.26 1.45
N PHE A 99 0.72 -2.04 1.83
CA PHE A 99 -0.66 -1.57 1.92
C PHE A 99 -0.85 -0.34 1.04
N GLY A 100 -1.71 -0.44 0.03
CA GLY A 100 -1.99 0.65 -0.90
C GLY A 100 -3.45 1.08 -0.89
N HIS A 101 -3.68 2.38 -1.14
CA HIS A 101 -5.00 2.92 -1.37
C HIS A 101 -5.03 3.71 -2.69
N SER A 102 -6.05 3.46 -3.53
CA SER A 102 -6.27 4.20 -4.77
C SER A 102 -5.02 4.20 -5.67
N ASN A 103 -4.51 5.34 -6.07
CA ASN A 103 -3.27 5.47 -6.87
C ASN A 103 -2.04 4.89 -6.15
N GLY A 104 -2.03 4.84 -4.82
CA GLY A 104 -0.99 4.15 -4.07
C GLY A 104 -0.87 2.67 -4.44
N CYS A 105 -1.98 1.99 -4.78
CA CYS A 105 -1.95 0.62 -5.29
C CYS A 105 -1.16 0.51 -6.60
N VAL A 106 -1.34 1.49 -7.49
CA VAL A 106 -0.63 1.55 -8.79
C VAL A 106 0.87 1.67 -8.56
N LYS A 107 1.28 2.52 -7.60
CA LYS A 107 2.68 2.67 -7.19
C LYS A 107 3.26 1.39 -6.59
N GLY A 108 2.50 0.72 -5.72
CA GLY A 108 2.92 -0.55 -5.13
C GLY A 108 3.12 -1.67 -6.16
N LEU A 109 2.22 -1.80 -7.12
CA LEU A 109 2.37 -2.77 -8.22
C LEU A 109 3.58 -2.44 -9.12
N GLU A 110 3.81 -1.17 -9.40
CA GLU A 110 4.97 -0.72 -10.15
C GLU A 110 6.27 -1.03 -9.41
N LEU A 111 6.31 -0.75 -8.10
CA LEU A 111 7.45 -1.03 -7.23
C LEU A 111 7.76 -2.53 -7.16
N ALA A 112 6.72 -3.37 -7.02
CA ALA A 112 6.86 -4.81 -7.05
C ALA A 112 7.37 -5.32 -8.42
N ALA A 113 6.79 -4.85 -9.52
CA ALA A 113 7.19 -5.22 -10.88
C ALA A 113 8.61 -4.75 -11.24
N SER A 114 9.13 -3.73 -10.55
CA SER A 114 10.51 -3.24 -10.71
C SER A 114 11.53 -3.96 -9.82
N GLY A 115 11.12 -5.05 -9.14
CA GLY A 115 12.02 -5.98 -8.44
C GLY A 115 12.00 -5.89 -6.90
N VAL A 116 11.11 -5.10 -6.28
CA VAL A 116 10.90 -5.17 -4.83
C VAL A 116 9.96 -6.34 -4.52
N THR A 117 10.44 -7.33 -3.77
CA THR A 117 9.65 -8.50 -3.42
C THR A 117 8.84 -8.26 -2.16
N PHE A 118 7.52 -8.18 -2.30
CA PHE A 118 6.59 -8.16 -1.16
C PHE A 118 6.05 -9.57 -0.91
N ARG A 119 6.04 -9.99 0.34
CA ARG A 119 5.44 -11.26 0.77
C ARG A 119 3.92 -11.26 0.57
N ARG A 120 3.29 -10.14 0.89
CA ARG A 120 1.86 -9.90 0.67
C ARG A 120 1.57 -8.43 0.42
N MET A 121 0.57 -8.17 -0.40
CA MET A 121 0.06 -6.83 -0.69
C MET A 121 -1.44 -6.76 -0.42
N ILE A 122 -1.90 -5.67 0.21
CA ILE A 122 -3.31 -5.29 0.23
C ILE A 122 -3.48 -4.04 -0.62
N LEU A 123 -4.35 -4.12 -1.61
CA LEU A 123 -4.60 -3.08 -2.60
C LEU A 123 -6.06 -2.64 -2.51
N THR A 124 -6.32 -1.47 -1.90
CA THR A 124 -7.68 -0.99 -1.64
C THR A 124 -8.12 0.03 -2.69
N ASN A 125 -9.27 -0.21 -3.31
CA ASN A 125 -9.89 0.67 -4.31
C ASN A 125 -8.91 1.11 -5.42
N MET A 126 -8.18 0.14 -5.95
CA MET A 126 -7.22 0.36 -7.03
C MET A 126 -7.95 0.90 -8.28
N PRO A 127 -7.47 1.99 -8.94
CA PRO A 127 -8.19 2.67 -10.00
C PRO A 127 -8.16 1.91 -11.33
N LEU A 128 -8.93 0.83 -11.44
CA LEU A 128 -9.02 -0.04 -12.62
C LEU A 128 -9.52 0.71 -13.85
N MET A 129 -10.49 1.59 -13.69
CA MET A 129 -11.13 2.31 -14.77
C MET A 129 -10.12 3.05 -15.68
N ILE A 130 -9.05 3.61 -15.09
CA ILE A 130 -8.09 4.45 -15.82
C ILE A 130 -6.70 3.81 -15.99
N ASN A 131 -6.38 2.75 -15.25
CA ASN A 131 -5.03 2.17 -15.21
C ASN A 131 -4.98 0.67 -15.53
N PHE A 132 -6.08 0.04 -15.92
CA PHE A 132 -6.16 -1.41 -16.06
C PHE A 132 -5.05 -2.01 -16.94
N HIS A 133 -4.70 -1.38 -18.07
CA HIS A 133 -3.65 -1.88 -18.96
C HIS A 133 -2.26 -1.94 -18.31
N LYS A 134 -1.93 -1.00 -17.40
CA LYS A 134 -0.70 -1.00 -16.61
C LYS A 134 -0.75 -2.05 -15.51
N ILE A 135 -1.86 -2.06 -14.75
CA ILE A 135 -2.12 -2.99 -13.66
C ILE A 135 -2.02 -4.44 -14.15
N LYS A 136 -2.68 -4.79 -15.25
CA LYS A 136 -2.62 -6.11 -15.87
C LYS A 136 -1.18 -6.55 -16.16
N ARG A 137 -0.36 -5.66 -16.71
CA ARG A 137 1.05 -5.96 -17.04
C ARG A 137 1.88 -6.21 -15.79
N TRP A 138 1.71 -5.40 -14.74
CA TRP A 138 2.44 -5.57 -13.49
C TRP A 138 1.99 -6.80 -12.72
N LEU A 139 0.70 -7.11 -12.65
CA LEU A 139 0.20 -8.34 -12.03
C LEU A 139 0.80 -9.58 -12.69
N ALA A 140 0.95 -9.58 -14.01
CA ALA A 140 1.58 -10.70 -14.73
C ALA A 140 3.08 -10.85 -14.38
N ALA A 141 3.75 -9.77 -13.97
CA ALA A 141 5.18 -9.77 -13.62
C ALA A 141 5.47 -10.22 -12.18
N ILE A 142 4.47 -10.26 -11.29
CA ILE A 142 4.66 -10.49 -9.83
C ILE A 142 3.94 -11.76 -9.35
N SER A 143 4.17 -12.89 -10.02
CA SER A 143 3.44 -14.16 -9.80
C SER A 143 3.64 -14.81 -8.41
N GLN A 144 4.66 -14.42 -7.65
CA GLN A 144 4.97 -15.00 -6.33
C GLN A 144 4.43 -14.19 -5.14
N THR A 145 3.83 -13.03 -5.38
CA THR A 145 3.27 -12.17 -4.33
C THR A 145 1.82 -12.54 -4.04
N ASN A 146 1.48 -12.75 -2.77
CA ASN A 146 0.08 -12.88 -2.37
C ASN A 146 -0.58 -11.49 -2.37
N ILE A 147 -1.64 -11.33 -3.15
CA ILE A 147 -2.34 -10.04 -3.32
C ILE A 147 -3.78 -10.17 -2.86
N ILE A 148 -4.22 -9.29 -1.99
CA ILE A 148 -5.63 -9.12 -1.63
C ILE A 148 -6.08 -7.77 -2.21
N ALA A 149 -6.88 -7.80 -3.27
CA ALA A 149 -7.51 -6.61 -3.85
C ALA A 149 -8.87 -6.39 -3.18
N VAL A 150 -9.02 -5.26 -2.49
CA VAL A 150 -10.24 -4.94 -1.73
C VAL A 150 -10.96 -3.77 -2.39
N TYR A 151 -12.25 -3.94 -2.66
CA TYR A 151 -13.07 -2.88 -3.26
C TYR A 151 -14.33 -2.62 -2.44
N GLY A 152 -14.71 -1.35 -2.34
CA GLY A 152 -16.06 -1.00 -1.98
C GLY A 152 -17.02 -1.22 -3.16
N ASP A 153 -18.24 -1.68 -2.89
CA ASP A 153 -19.27 -1.86 -3.94
C ASP A 153 -19.81 -0.54 -4.50
N ARG A 154 -19.45 0.60 -3.86
CA ARG A 154 -19.74 1.96 -4.33
C ARG A 154 -18.51 2.66 -4.92
N ASP A 155 -17.38 1.96 -5.06
CA ASP A 155 -16.20 2.49 -5.73
C ASP A 155 -16.41 2.56 -7.25
N PRO A 156 -16.00 3.65 -7.94
CA PRO A 156 -16.10 3.74 -9.40
C PRO A 156 -15.42 2.61 -10.17
N SER A 157 -14.40 1.97 -9.59
CA SER A 157 -13.70 0.83 -10.20
C SER A 157 -14.38 -0.51 -9.96
N TYR A 158 -15.40 -0.59 -9.08
CA TYR A 158 -16.07 -1.84 -8.75
C TYR A 158 -16.61 -2.63 -9.98
N PRO A 159 -17.25 -1.99 -10.97
CA PRO A 159 -17.72 -2.71 -12.17
C PRO A 159 -16.61 -3.39 -12.99
N TYR A 160 -15.36 -2.98 -12.79
CA TYR A 160 -14.20 -3.52 -13.51
C TYR A 160 -13.46 -4.63 -12.74
N VAL A 161 -13.87 -4.92 -11.50
CA VAL A 161 -13.23 -5.95 -10.64
C VAL A 161 -13.15 -7.32 -11.32
N PRO A 162 -14.17 -7.80 -12.06
CA PRO A 162 -14.07 -9.09 -12.76
C PRO A 162 -12.92 -9.19 -13.78
N LEU A 163 -12.38 -8.05 -14.23
CA LEU A 163 -11.22 -8.04 -15.11
C LEU A 163 -9.92 -8.51 -14.43
N LEU A 164 -9.91 -8.60 -13.10
CA LEU A 164 -8.76 -9.09 -12.31
C LEU A 164 -8.71 -10.61 -12.28
N ASP A 165 -9.80 -11.30 -12.56
CA ASP A 165 -9.89 -12.75 -12.46
C ASP A 165 -8.84 -13.45 -13.33
N GLY A 166 -8.11 -14.40 -12.73
CA GLY A 166 -7.07 -15.18 -13.40
C GLY A 166 -5.82 -14.40 -13.83
N ARG A 167 -5.61 -13.15 -13.36
CA ARG A 167 -4.45 -12.33 -13.76
C ARG A 167 -3.15 -12.75 -13.10
N THR A 168 -3.22 -13.28 -11.89
CA THR A 168 -2.08 -13.90 -11.19
C THR A 168 -2.60 -14.93 -10.19
N ALA A 169 -1.83 -16.00 -9.95
CA ALA A 169 -2.25 -17.12 -9.08
C ALA A 169 -2.46 -16.73 -7.61
N GLY A 170 -1.77 -15.69 -7.14
CA GLY A 170 -1.85 -15.24 -5.74
C GLY A 170 -2.84 -14.10 -5.50
N LEU A 171 -3.76 -13.80 -6.44
CA LEU A 171 -4.71 -12.72 -6.31
C LEU A 171 -6.05 -13.20 -5.76
N GLU A 172 -6.44 -12.65 -4.61
CA GLU A 172 -7.76 -12.76 -4.01
C GLU A 172 -8.49 -11.41 -4.12
N THR A 173 -9.77 -11.41 -4.46
CA THR A 173 -10.60 -10.21 -4.49
C THR A 173 -11.63 -10.24 -3.37
N ARG A 174 -11.77 -9.13 -2.63
CA ARG A 174 -12.77 -8.95 -1.57
C ARG A 174 -13.59 -7.70 -1.81
N ILE A 175 -14.89 -7.81 -1.57
CA ILE A 175 -15.84 -6.70 -1.70
C ILE A 175 -16.35 -6.30 -0.32
N ILE A 176 -16.33 -4.99 -0.04
CA ILE A 176 -16.85 -4.41 1.21
C ILE A 176 -18.17 -3.71 0.90
N PRO A 177 -19.29 -4.28 1.34
CA PRO A 177 -20.61 -3.73 1.06
C PRO A 177 -20.78 -2.30 1.62
N GLY A 178 -21.31 -1.40 0.81
CA GLY A 178 -21.58 0.00 1.16
C GLY A 178 -20.35 0.88 1.33
N ALA A 179 -19.13 0.39 1.00
CA ALA A 179 -17.94 1.24 1.01
C ALA A 179 -17.82 2.01 -0.32
N ASP A 180 -17.46 3.28 -0.23
CA ASP A 180 -17.09 4.12 -1.35
C ASP A 180 -15.57 4.14 -1.56
N HIS A 181 -15.08 5.00 -2.48
CA HIS A 181 -13.67 5.13 -2.79
C HIS A 181 -12.80 5.42 -1.56
N ASN A 182 -13.29 6.24 -0.65
CA ASN A 182 -12.55 6.69 0.53
C ASN A 182 -12.89 5.93 1.81
N PHE A 183 -13.78 4.92 1.75
CA PHE A 183 -14.32 4.22 2.91
C PHE A 183 -15.02 5.18 3.90
N ALA A 184 -15.73 6.20 3.39
CA ALA A 184 -16.46 7.13 4.21
C ALA A 184 -17.47 6.39 5.12
N GLY A 185 -17.48 6.68 6.41
CA GLY A 185 -18.29 5.98 7.42
C GLY A 185 -17.86 4.52 7.70
N LYS A 186 -16.74 4.04 7.11
CA LYS A 186 -16.20 2.70 7.30
C LYS A 186 -14.70 2.72 7.64
N SER A 187 -14.24 3.77 8.33
CA SER A 187 -12.84 3.97 8.70
C SER A 187 -12.28 2.79 9.49
N ASP A 188 -13.05 2.21 10.42
CA ASP A 188 -12.62 1.06 11.22
C ASP A 188 -12.40 -0.19 10.35
N VAL A 189 -13.29 -0.42 9.37
CA VAL A 189 -13.13 -1.52 8.40
C VAL A 189 -11.84 -1.31 7.62
N PHE A 190 -11.60 -0.11 7.09
CA PHE A 190 -10.39 0.21 6.35
C PHE A 190 -9.12 -0.03 7.17
N ILE A 191 -9.11 0.39 8.44
CA ILE A 191 -7.97 0.21 9.34
C ILE A 191 -7.70 -1.27 9.60
N THR A 192 -8.74 -2.07 9.86
CA THR A 192 -8.59 -3.49 10.17
C THR A 192 -8.23 -4.36 8.96
N LEU A 193 -8.41 -3.87 7.72
CA LEU A 193 -7.94 -4.59 6.53
C LEU A 193 -6.43 -4.91 6.61
N ALA A 194 -5.64 -4.03 7.21
CA ALA A 194 -4.20 -4.20 7.32
C ALA A 194 -3.76 -5.42 8.13
N ASP A 195 -4.60 -5.93 9.04
CA ASP A 195 -4.30 -7.13 9.82
C ASP A 195 -4.11 -8.36 8.92
N ASN A 196 -4.77 -8.38 7.75
CA ASN A 196 -4.63 -9.46 6.77
C ASN A 196 -3.25 -9.50 6.09
N LEU A 197 -2.38 -8.49 6.29
CA LEU A 197 -1.01 -8.53 5.76
C LEU A 197 -0.17 -9.60 6.44
N ILE A 198 -0.30 -9.73 7.76
CA ILE A 198 0.63 -10.49 8.59
C ILE A 198 0.07 -11.87 8.99
N GLY A 199 -1.23 -12.08 8.92
CA GLY A 199 -1.86 -13.36 9.21
C GLY A 199 -1.32 -14.49 8.31
N GLU A 200 -1.26 -15.73 8.81
CA GLU A 200 -0.96 -16.90 8.00
C GLU A 200 -1.95 -16.97 6.83
N ALA A 201 -1.46 -17.35 5.65
CA ALA A 201 -2.36 -17.69 4.54
C ALA A 201 -3.30 -18.77 5.06
N VAL A 202 -4.61 -18.48 5.08
CA VAL A 202 -5.60 -19.51 5.32
C VAL A 202 -5.43 -20.51 4.17
N THR A 203 -4.69 -21.58 4.42
CA THR A 203 -4.64 -22.74 3.52
C THR A 203 -6.06 -23.29 3.45
N LYS A 204 -6.70 -23.06 2.31
CA LYS A 204 -7.93 -23.74 1.94
C LYS A 204 -7.62 -25.16 1.52
#